data_ffca91f5db5f849ea8148bf0bb156c42
#
_entry.id   ffca91f5db5f849ea8148bf0bb156c42
#
_cell.length_a   1.000
_cell.length_b   1.000
_cell.length_c   1.000
_cell.angle_alpha   90.00
_cell.angle_beta   90.00
_cell.angle_gamma   90.00
#
_symmetry.space_group_name_H-M   'P 1'
#
loop_
_entity.id
_entity.type
_entity.pdbx_description
1 polymer ?
#
loop_
_entity_poly.entity_id
_entity_poly.type
_entity_poly.pdbx_seq_one_letter_code
_entity_poly.pdbx_strand_id
1 'polypeptide(L)'
;MTQRKGIILAGGSGTRLYPITKGVSKQLLPVYDKPMIYYPLSVLMLAGIREVLIINTPHEQALFQQLLGDGSQWGMDIQYAVQPSPDGLAQAYLIGRDFVGGKPSCLVLGDNIFHGHGLREVLRNADQREQGATVFGYWVNDPERYGVAEFDMSGKVINLVEKPENPRSNYAVTGLYFYDGNASDYAAELKPSPRGELEITDLNQRYLHEGHLHLEALGRGYAWLDTGTHQSLLEASNFIETIQTRQGLQVCCPEEIAFGKGWINAEQLEALAAPLIKNGYGQYLQKLALRGVVP
;
A
#
# COMPACT_ATOMS: atom_id res chain seq x y z
N MET A 1 18.09 4.85 -8.95
CA MET A 1 16.66 5.13 -8.68
C MET A 1 15.88 4.07 -9.42
N THR A 2 14.90 3.45 -8.80
CA THR A 2 14.03 2.51 -9.49
C THR A 2 13.22 3.21 -10.58
N GLN A 3 12.96 2.51 -11.69
CA GLN A 3 12.04 2.97 -12.73
C GLN A 3 10.60 2.48 -12.50
N ARG A 4 10.37 1.82 -11.34
CA ARG A 4 9.09 1.23 -10.98
C ARG A 4 8.03 2.30 -10.77
N LYS A 5 6.83 2.07 -11.29
CA LYS A 5 5.67 2.92 -11.07
C LYS A 5 4.89 2.44 -9.84
N GLY A 6 4.34 3.36 -9.07
CA GLY A 6 3.48 3.04 -7.94
C GLY A 6 2.01 3.18 -8.28
N ILE A 7 1.17 2.27 -7.81
CA ILE A 7 -0.29 2.40 -7.87
C ILE A 7 -0.83 2.26 -6.45
N ILE A 8 -1.66 3.19 -6.01
CA ILE A 8 -2.47 3.05 -4.80
C ILE A 8 -3.92 2.88 -5.24
N LEU A 9 -4.50 1.72 -4.94
CA LEU A 9 -5.93 1.51 -5.18
C LEU A 9 -6.72 1.95 -3.95
N ALA A 10 -7.32 3.12 -4.05
CA ALA A 10 -8.12 3.77 -3.03
C ALA A 10 -9.62 3.82 -3.41
N GLY A 11 -10.07 2.86 -4.20
CA GLY A 11 -11.46 2.67 -4.59
C GLY A 11 -12.26 1.86 -3.57
N GLY A 12 -13.48 1.55 -3.94
CA GLY A 12 -14.39 0.74 -3.12
C GLY A 12 -15.40 1.57 -2.34
N SER A 13 -16.57 0.98 -2.08
CA SER A 13 -17.71 1.67 -1.46
C SER A 13 -17.60 1.91 0.04
N GLY A 14 -16.63 1.28 0.72
CA GLY A 14 -16.42 1.41 2.16
C GLY A 14 -17.63 0.99 3.03
N THR A 15 -18.60 0.26 2.50
CA THR A 15 -19.90 -0.03 3.15
C THR A 15 -19.76 -0.72 4.51
N ARG A 16 -18.71 -1.52 4.71
CA ARG A 16 -18.44 -2.17 6.00
C ARG A 16 -18.13 -1.18 7.15
N LEU A 17 -17.83 0.07 6.81
CA LEU A 17 -17.56 1.14 7.76
C LEU A 17 -18.70 2.16 7.86
N TYR A 18 -19.89 1.87 7.29
CA TYR A 18 -21.04 2.73 7.49
C TYR A 18 -21.42 2.82 8.98
N PRO A 19 -21.85 4.02 9.45
CA PRO A 19 -22.14 5.24 8.68
C PRO A 19 -20.94 6.17 8.41
N ILE A 20 -19.74 5.89 8.93
CA ILE A 20 -18.57 6.79 8.86
C ILE A 20 -18.23 7.13 7.40
N THR A 21 -18.23 6.14 6.53
CA THR A 21 -17.85 6.29 5.12
C THR A 21 -18.99 6.73 4.19
N LYS A 22 -20.12 7.18 4.73
CA LYS A 22 -21.17 7.79 3.91
C LYS A 22 -20.80 9.18 3.38
N GLY A 23 -19.92 9.88 4.06
CA GLY A 23 -19.56 11.25 3.73
C GLY A 23 -18.09 11.45 3.35
N VAL A 24 -17.27 10.39 3.47
CA VAL A 24 -15.83 10.47 3.21
C VAL A 24 -15.28 9.11 2.80
N SER A 25 -14.29 9.12 1.92
CA SER A 25 -13.54 7.91 1.56
C SER A 25 -12.93 7.23 2.79
N LYS A 26 -12.97 5.91 2.81
CA LYS A 26 -12.30 5.11 3.83
C LYS A 26 -10.83 5.51 3.99
N GLN A 27 -10.12 5.70 2.90
CA GLN A 27 -8.69 5.99 2.89
C GLN A 27 -8.34 7.41 3.36
N LEU A 28 -9.35 8.27 3.51
CA LEU A 28 -9.21 9.61 4.12
C LEU A 28 -9.55 9.63 5.61
N LEU A 29 -10.07 8.52 6.16
CA LEU A 29 -10.28 8.40 7.60
C LEU A 29 -8.94 8.45 8.35
N PRO A 30 -8.92 9.03 9.56
CA PRO A 30 -7.71 9.05 10.35
C PRO A 30 -7.37 7.65 10.88
N VAL A 31 -6.09 7.30 10.83
CA VAL A 31 -5.50 6.24 11.62
C VAL A 31 -4.54 6.92 12.58
N TYR A 32 -4.97 7.08 13.82
CA TYR A 32 -4.35 7.87 14.86
C TYR A 32 -4.21 9.36 14.48
N ASP A 33 -3.05 9.82 14.03
CA ASP A 33 -2.70 11.23 13.84
C ASP A 33 -2.63 11.71 12.38
N LYS A 34 -2.88 10.81 11.42
CA LYS A 34 -2.81 11.13 9.99
C LYS A 34 -3.82 10.35 9.15
N PRO A 35 -4.14 10.81 7.92
CA PRO A 35 -5.03 10.07 7.02
C PRO A 35 -4.48 8.70 6.65
N MET A 36 -5.36 7.70 6.54
CA MET A 36 -5.01 6.32 6.20
C MET A 36 -4.16 6.21 4.93
N ILE A 37 -4.43 7.02 3.91
CA ILE A 37 -3.68 6.99 2.64
C ILE A 37 -2.17 7.29 2.79
N TYR A 38 -1.74 7.93 3.87
CA TYR A 38 -0.33 8.21 4.14
C TYR A 38 0.48 6.92 4.36
N TYR A 39 -0.15 5.88 4.89
CA TYR A 39 0.52 4.60 5.15
C TYR A 39 0.91 3.87 3.86
N PRO A 40 0.02 3.56 2.91
CA PRO A 40 0.41 2.95 1.64
C PRO A 40 1.29 3.88 0.79
N LEU A 41 1.09 5.20 0.83
CA LEU A 41 1.98 6.15 0.17
C LEU A 41 3.41 6.03 0.72
N SER A 42 3.55 5.97 2.05
CA SER A 42 4.85 5.78 2.70
C SER A 42 5.52 4.46 2.32
N VAL A 43 4.77 3.38 2.12
CA VAL A 43 5.32 2.10 1.64
C VAL A 43 5.97 2.27 0.27
N LEU A 44 5.30 2.93 -0.68
CA LEU A 44 5.86 3.24 -2.01
C LEU A 44 7.10 4.14 -1.89
N MET A 45 7.04 5.16 -1.05
CA MET A 45 8.18 6.05 -0.79
C MET A 45 9.37 5.30 -0.19
N LEU A 46 9.15 4.39 0.77
CA LEU A 46 10.20 3.55 1.35
C LEU A 46 10.85 2.64 0.30
N ALA A 47 10.07 2.10 -0.63
CA ALA A 47 10.58 1.36 -1.79
C ALA A 47 11.38 2.23 -2.79
N GLY A 48 11.34 3.57 -2.66
CA GLY A 48 12.03 4.50 -3.55
C GLY A 48 11.23 4.94 -4.76
N ILE A 49 9.95 4.61 -4.80
CA ILE A 49 9.03 4.92 -5.91
C ILE A 49 8.55 6.37 -5.75
N ARG A 50 8.69 7.17 -6.80
CA ARG A 50 8.34 8.59 -6.81
C ARG A 50 7.18 8.93 -7.73
N GLU A 51 6.95 8.13 -8.77
CA GLU A 51 5.83 8.30 -9.70
C GLU A 51 4.68 7.40 -9.24
N VAL A 52 3.57 7.99 -8.81
CA VAL A 52 2.45 7.28 -8.18
C VAL A 52 1.13 7.66 -8.83
N LEU A 53 0.33 6.65 -9.17
CA LEU A 53 -1.06 6.81 -9.59
C LEU A 53 -1.98 6.43 -8.43
N ILE A 54 -2.84 7.36 -8.03
CA ILE A 54 -3.92 7.10 -7.06
C ILE A 54 -5.20 6.85 -7.83
N ILE A 55 -5.72 5.63 -7.69
CA ILE A 55 -7.00 5.25 -8.31
C ILE A 55 -8.08 5.30 -7.23
N ASN A 56 -9.05 6.18 -7.42
CA ASN A 56 -10.11 6.45 -6.46
C ASN A 56 -11.49 6.46 -7.14
N THR A 57 -12.54 6.62 -6.33
CA THR A 57 -13.91 6.75 -6.86
C THR A 57 -14.13 8.15 -7.44
N PRO A 58 -15.13 8.31 -8.38
CA PRO A 58 -15.38 9.60 -9.03
C PRO A 58 -15.68 10.75 -8.06
N HIS A 59 -16.38 10.44 -6.95
CA HIS A 59 -16.87 11.45 -6.00
C HIS A 59 -15.78 11.93 -5.03
N GLU A 60 -14.67 11.21 -4.90
CA GLU A 60 -13.67 11.44 -3.86
C GLU A 60 -12.37 12.03 -4.40
N GLN A 61 -12.18 12.05 -5.72
CA GLN A 61 -10.94 12.49 -6.36
C GLN A 61 -10.50 13.90 -5.91
N ALA A 62 -11.44 14.83 -5.82
CA ALA A 62 -11.12 16.20 -5.39
C ALA A 62 -10.57 16.26 -3.97
N LEU A 63 -11.03 15.38 -3.06
CA LEU A 63 -10.54 15.31 -1.68
C LEU A 63 -9.11 14.75 -1.62
N PHE A 64 -8.81 13.72 -2.42
CA PHE A 64 -7.44 13.21 -2.53
C PHE A 64 -6.49 14.25 -3.11
N GLN A 65 -6.91 14.96 -4.17
CA GLN A 65 -6.13 16.04 -4.77
C GLN A 65 -5.90 17.20 -3.80
N GLN A 66 -6.89 17.55 -2.99
CA GLN A 66 -6.74 18.58 -1.96
C GLN A 66 -5.76 18.17 -0.87
N LEU A 67 -5.76 16.89 -0.47
CA LEU A 67 -4.90 16.38 0.59
C LEU A 67 -3.44 16.20 0.12
N LEU A 68 -3.24 15.59 -1.05
CA LEU A 68 -1.93 15.10 -1.49
C LEU A 68 -1.29 15.97 -2.58
N GLY A 69 -2.05 16.86 -3.21
CA GLY A 69 -1.58 17.69 -4.31
C GLY A 69 -1.07 16.85 -5.49
N ASP A 70 -0.02 17.34 -6.13
CA ASP A 70 0.71 16.63 -7.18
C ASP A 70 1.95 15.87 -6.66
N GLY A 71 2.19 15.89 -5.34
CA GLY A 71 3.31 15.23 -4.71
C GLY A 71 4.62 16.03 -4.72
N SER A 72 4.67 17.17 -5.41
CA SER A 72 5.90 17.97 -5.54
C SER A 72 6.46 18.43 -4.21
N GLN A 73 5.61 18.65 -3.19
CA GLN A 73 5.99 18.99 -1.83
C GLN A 73 6.87 17.91 -1.17
N TRP A 74 6.81 16.67 -1.61
CA TRP A 74 7.63 15.55 -1.17
C TRP A 74 8.66 15.11 -2.21
N GLY A 75 8.81 15.86 -3.30
CA GLY A 75 9.67 15.49 -4.43
C GLY A 75 9.17 14.29 -5.21
N MET A 76 7.86 14.06 -5.24
CA MET A 76 7.15 13.00 -5.97
C MET A 76 6.38 13.58 -7.16
N ASP A 77 5.85 12.70 -8.01
CA ASP A 77 4.85 12.96 -9.05
C ASP A 77 3.63 12.08 -8.77
N ILE A 78 2.53 12.69 -8.31
CA ILE A 78 1.28 12.00 -7.99
C ILE A 78 0.23 12.35 -9.04
N GLN A 79 -0.27 11.32 -9.71
CA GLN A 79 -1.34 11.40 -10.69
C GLN A 79 -2.60 10.71 -10.15
N TYR A 80 -3.74 11.00 -10.75
CA TYR A 80 -5.04 10.52 -10.29
C TYR A 80 -5.82 9.91 -11.43
N ALA A 81 -6.46 8.78 -11.17
CA ALA A 81 -7.40 8.15 -12.09
C ALA A 81 -8.67 7.71 -11.35
N VAL A 82 -9.74 7.57 -12.09
CA VAL A 82 -11.05 7.19 -11.55
C VAL A 82 -11.31 5.71 -11.81
N GLN A 83 -11.72 4.98 -10.78
CA GLN A 83 -12.33 3.66 -10.88
C GLN A 83 -13.85 3.86 -10.92
N PRO A 84 -14.52 3.66 -12.07
CA PRO A 84 -15.96 3.94 -12.22
C PRO A 84 -16.83 3.00 -11.38
N SER A 85 -16.41 1.74 -11.27
CA SER A 85 -17.06 0.67 -10.51
C SER A 85 -16.01 -0.24 -9.86
N PRO A 86 -16.30 -0.84 -8.70
CA PRO A 86 -15.35 -1.70 -7.98
C PRO A 86 -15.30 -3.12 -8.58
N ASP A 87 -14.84 -3.25 -9.82
CA ASP A 87 -14.84 -4.51 -10.58
C ASP A 87 -13.61 -5.40 -10.27
N GLY A 88 -13.01 -5.23 -9.12
CA GLY A 88 -11.89 -6.04 -8.63
C GLY A 88 -10.55 -5.31 -8.55
N LEU A 89 -9.59 -5.91 -7.86
CA LEU A 89 -8.29 -5.27 -7.60
C LEU A 89 -7.40 -5.24 -8.85
N ALA A 90 -7.46 -6.27 -9.71
CA ALA A 90 -6.67 -6.31 -10.94
C ALA A 90 -7.09 -5.24 -11.96
N GLN A 91 -8.32 -4.68 -11.84
CA GLN A 91 -8.78 -3.55 -12.65
C GLN A 91 -7.83 -2.33 -12.54
N ALA A 92 -7.10 -2.21 -11.43
CA ALA A 92 -6.09 -1.15 -11.27
C ALA A 92 -5.07 -1.12 -12.41
N TYR A 93 -4.72 -2.29 -12.96
CA TYR A 93 -3.79 -2.42 -14.08
C TYR A 93 -4.40 -2.09 -15.43
N LEU A 94 -5.72 -2.21 -15.58
CA LEU A 94 -6.43 -1.75 -16.77
C LEU A 94 -6.55 -0.23 -16.79
N ILE A 95 -6.94 0.36 -15.64
CA ILE A 95 -7.05 1.81 -15.48
C ILE A 95 -5.68 2.49 -15.57
N GLY A 96 -4.67 1.90 -14.93
CA GLY A 96 -3.31 2.43 -14.87
C GLY A 96 -2.41 2.03 -16.05
N ARG A 97 -2.93 1.39 -17.11
CA ARG A 97 -2.14 0.83 -18.21
C ARG A 97 -1.19 1.84 -18.84
N ASP A 98 -1.70 3.01 -19.20
CA ASP A 98 -0.93 4.06 -19.85
C ASP A 98 0.10 4.67 -18.89
N PHE A 99 -0.26 4.82 -17.61
CA PHE A 99 0.64 5.30 -16.57
C PHE A 99 1.80 4.33 -16.34
N VAL A 100 1.53 3.03 -16.23
CA VAL A 100 2.55 1.98 -16.06
C VAL A 100 3.44 1.89 -17.31
N GLY A 101 2.85 1.92 -18.50
CA GLY A 101 3.57 1.99 -19.76
C GLY A 101 4.54 0.84 -19.99
N GLY A 102 4.18 -0.38 -19.57
CA GLY A 102 5.03 -1.58 -19.71
C GLY A 102 6.25 -1.59 -18.77
N LYS A 103 6.33 -0.68 -17.80
CA LYS A 103 7.40 -0.67 -16.78
C LYS A 103 7.05 -1.56 -15.60
N PRO A 104 8.05 -2.00 -14.81
CA PRO A 104 7.77 -2.61 -13.52
C PRO A 104 6.93 -1.69 -12.61
N SER A 105 6.07 -2.30 -11.81
CA SER A 105 5.13 -1.55 -10.96
C SER A 105 5.01 -2.15 -9.57
N CYS A 106 4.51 -1.33 -8.63
CA CYS A 106 4.13 -1.75 -7.30
C CYS A 106 2.68 -1.29 -7.05
N LEU A 107 1.80 -2.23 -6.78
CA LEU A 107 0.42 -1.96 -6.35
C LEU A 107 0.33 -2.13 -4.84
N VAL A 108 -0.25 -1.14 -4.16
CA VAL A 108 -0.60 -1.23 -2.75
C VAL A 108 -2.06 -0.84 -2.56
N LEU A 109 -2.75 -1.58 -1.69
CA LEU A 109 -4.14 -1.27 -1.34
C LEU A 109 -4.18 -0.10 -0.37
N GLY A 110 -5.04 0.87 -0.64
CA GLY A 110 -5.13 2.15 0.07
C GLY A 110 -5.53 2.06 1.54
N ASP A 111 -5.93 0.87 2.00
CA ASP A 111 -6.37 0.58 3.36
C ASP A 111 -5.43 -0.38 4.11
N ASN A 112 -4.28 -0.69 3.55
CA ASN A 112 -3.30 -1.58 4.16
C ASN A 112 -2.17 -0.80 4.84
N ILE A 113 -1.86 -1.20 6.06
CA ILE A 113 -0.79 -0.63 6.88
C ILE A 113 0.26 -1.70 7.10
N PHE A 114 1.51 -1.35 6.82
CA PHE A 114 2.68 -2.21 7.05
C PHE A 114 3.62 -1.52 8.02
N HIS A 115 4.04 -2.24 9.06
CA HIS A 115 5.04 -1.79 10.01
C HIS A 115 5.92 -2.97 10.43
N GLY A 116 7.21 -2.73 10.59
CA GLY A 116 8.15 -3.75 11.09
C GLY A 116 9.59 -3.38 10.83
N HIS A 117 10.46 -3.93 11.67
CA HIS A 117 11.90 -3.79 11.50
C HIS A 117 12.35 -4.44 10.19
N GLY A 118 13.16 -3.75 9.40
CA GLY A 118 13.65 -4.26 8.12
C GLY A 118 12.67 -4.11 6.95
N LEU A 119 11.49 -3.48 7.12
CA LEU A 119 10.54 -3.28 6.03
C LEU A 119 11.19 -2.62 4.80
N ARG A 120 12.03 -1.61 5.01
CA ARG A 120 12.77 -0.94 3.92
C ARG A 120 13.63 -1.92 3.11
N GLU A 121 14.27 -2.89 3.78
CA GLU A 121 15.12 -3.89 3.13
C GLU A 121 14.28 -4.89 2.32
N VAL A 122 13.19 -5.38 2.90
CA VAL A 122 12.25 -6.27 2.23
C VAL A 122 11.68 -5.63 0.97
N LEU A 123 11.26 -4.36 1.04
CA LEU A 123 10.78 -3.60 -0.12
C LEU A 123 11.87 -3.40 -1.18
N ARG A 124 13.10 -3.11 -0.77
CA ARG A 124 14.24 -2.98 -1.69
C ARG A 124 14.55 -4.30 -2.40
N ASN A 125 14.51 -5.42 -1.69
CA ASN A 125 14.74 -6.73 -2.29
C ASN A 125 13.65 -7.08 -3.32
N ALA A 126 12.38 -6.74 -3.03
CA ALA A 126 11.29 -6.89 -3.99
C ALA A 126 11.46 -5.98 -5.21
N ASP A 127 11.91 -4.73 -5.00
CA ASP A 127 12.16 -3.77 -6.09
C ASP A 127 13.28 -4.21 -7.05
N GLN A 128 14.30 -4.90 -6.53
CA GLN A 128 15.42 -5.42 -7.33
C GLN A 128 15.06 -6.62 -8.21
N ARG A 129 13.91 -7.27 -7.99
CA ARG A 129 13.41 -8.33 -8.87
C ARG A 129 12.73 -7.70 -10.08
N GLU A 130 13.43 -7.65 -11.20
CA GLU A 130 12.94 -6.99 -12.42
C GLU A 130 11.94 -7.85 -13.20
N GLN A 131 11.94 -9.18 -12.98
CA GLN A 131 11.08 -10.14 -13.68
C GLN A 131 10.14 -10.85 -12.70
N GLY A 132 8.92 -11.11 -13.19
CA GLY A 132 7.90 -11.83 -12.45
C GLY A 132 7.16 -10.95 -11.44
N ALA A 133 6.55 -11.61 -10.47
CA ALA A 133 5.79 -10.99 -9.39
C ALA A 133 6.40 -11.32 -8.03
N THR A 134 6.35 -10.36 -7.11
CA THR A 134 6.60 -10.59 -5.67
C THR A 134 5.36 -10.22 -4.88
N VAL A 135 4.85 -11.17 -4.12
CA VAL A 135 3.74 -11.00 -3.17
C VAL A 135 4.24 -11.20 -1.75
N PHE A 136 3.54 -10.65 -0.76
CA PHE A 136 3.94 -10.72 0.64
C PHE A 136 2.93 -11.57 1.41
N GLY A 137 3.43 -12.64 2.03
CA GLY A 137 2.63 -13.53 2.87
C GLY A 137 2.72 -13.13 4.34
N TYR A 138 1.60 -13.09 5.03
CA TYR A 138 1.52 -12.81 6.45
C TYR A 138 0.66 -13.86 7.16
N TRP A 139 1.14 -14.37 8.29
CA TRP A 139 0.42 -15.38 9.06
C TRP A 139 -0.75 -14.75 9.82
N VAL A 140 -1.97 -15.25 9.57
CA VAL A 140 -3.21 -14.78 10.18
C VAL A 140 -3.99 -15.92 10.84
N ASN A 141 -4.93 -15.58 11.71
CA ASN A 141 -5.81 -16.57 12.36
C ASN A 141 -7.10 -16.83 11.56
N ASP A 142 -7.45 -15.94 10.62
CA ASP A 142 -8.68 -15.91 9.84
C ASP A 142 -8.38 -15.86 8.33
N PRO A 143 -7.61 -16.86 7.80
CA PRO A 143 -7.13 -16.82 6.41
C PRO A 143 -8.24 -16.84 5.35
N GLU A 144 -9.43 -17.35 5.66
CA GLU A 144 -10.58 -17.41 4.77
C GLU A 144 -11.08 -16.03 4.28
N ARG A 145 -10.61 -14.97 4.90
CA ARG A 145 -10.96 -13.58 4.50
C ARG A 145 -10.11 -13.06 3.35
N TYR A 146 -9.01 -13.72 3.01
CA TYR A 146 -7.96 -13.22 2.14
C TYR A 146 -7.63 -14.19 1.00
N GLY A 147 -6.83 -13.77 0.06
CA GLY A 147 -6.11 -14.69 -0.80
C GLY A 147 -5.09 -15.48 0.04
N VAL A 148 -5.09 -16.80 -0.09
CA VAL A 148 -4.26 -17.69 0.73
C VAL A 148 -3.21 -18.37 -0.15
N ALA A 149 -1.95 -18.35 0.30
CA ALA A 149 -0.87 -19.09 -0.33
C ALA A 149 -0.77 -20.51 0.24
N GLU A 150 -0.74 -21.50 -0.64
CA GLU A 150 -0.53 -22.91 -0.30
C GLU A 150 0.90 -23.33 -0.66
N PHE A 151 1.50 -24.18 0.17
CA PHE A 151 2.90 -24.58 0.06
C PHE A 151 3.04 -26.09 -0.07
N ASP A 152 4.08 -26.52 -0.78
CA ASP A 152 4.52 -27.91 -0.71
C ASP A 152 5.40 -28.16 0.54
N MET A 153 5.85 -29.41 0.69
CA MET A 153 6.70 -29.81 1.82
C MET A 153 8.08 -29.14 1.85
N SER A 154 8.51 -28.53 0.75
CA SER A 154 9.76 -27.77 0.64
C SER A 154 9.58 -26.29 1.01
N GLY A 155 8.34 -25.83 1.21
CA GLY A 155 7.99 -24.43 1.46
C GLY A 155 7.86 -23.59 0.18
N LYS A 156 7.79 -24.23 -0.99
CA LYS A 156 7.53 -23.54 -2.25
C LYS A 156 6.02 -23.31 -2.41
N VAL A 157 5.64 -22.09 -2.85
CA VAL A 157 4.24 -21.80 -3.20
C VAL A 157 3.81 -22.65 -4.37
N ILE A 158 2.73 -23.39 -4.23
CA ILE A 158 2.15 -24.26 -5.26
C ILE A 158 0.77 -23.80 -5.72
N ASN A 159 0.08 -23.00 -4.92
CA ASN A 159 -1.24 -22.49 -5.27
C ASN A 159 -1.54 -21.17 -4.52
N LEU A 160 -2.46 -20.39 -5.07
CA LEU A 160 -3.04 -19.22 -4.43
C LEU A 160 -4.57 -19.34 -4.57
N VAL A 161 -5.30 -19.22 -3.48
CA VAL A 161 -6.78 -19.37 -3.50
C VAL A 161 -7.43 -18.14 -2.90
N GLU A 162 -8.33 -17.51 -3.65
CA GLU A 162 -9.08 -16.35 -3.16
C GLU A 162 -10.17 -16.79 -2.19
N LYS A 163 -10.11 -16.30 -0.96
CA LYS A 163 -11.10 -16.51 0.11
C LYS A 163 -11.62 -17.95 0.20
N PRO A 164 -10.72 -18.93 0.43
CA PRO A 164 -11.11 -20.34 0.49
C PRO A 164 -12.04 -20.61 1.69
N GLU A 165 -13.09 -21.39 1.49
CA GLU A 165 -13.93 -21.85 2.61
C GLU A 165 -13.17 -22.76 3.59
N ASN A 166 -12.21 -23.52 3.08
CA ASN A 166 -11.36 -24.43 3.86
C ASN A 166 -9.88 -24.16 3.52
N PRO A 167 -9.27 -23.14 4.14
CA PRO A 167 -7.89 -22.77 3.85
C PRO A 167 -6.91 -23.87 4.27
N ARG A 168 -5.93 -24.17 3.40
CA ARG A 168 -4.87 -25.15 3.66
C ARG A 168 -3.62 -24.53 4.29
N SER A 169 -3.62 -23.22 4.48
CA SER A 169 -2.52 -22.47 5.05
C SER A 169 -3.08 -21.26 5.77
N ASN A 170 -2.32 -20.74 6.74
CA ASN A 170 -2.61 -19.49 7.43
C ASN A 170 -1.88 -18.28 6.79
N TYR A 171 -1.16 -18.47 5.68
CA TYR A 171 -0.47 -17.37 5.02
C TYR A 171 -1.42 -16.63 4.07
N ALA A 172 -1.94 -15.50 4.55
CA ALA A 172 -2.67 -14.55 3.74
C ALA A 172 -1.71 -13.78 2.82
N VAL A 173 -2.10 -13.57 1.58
CA VAL A 173 -1.41 -12.63 0.67
C VAL A 173 -1.88 -11.23 1.00
N THR A 174 -0.95 -10.37 1.37
CA THR A 174 -1.24 -8.99 1.78
C THR A 174 -1.57 -8.12 0.57
N GLY A 175 -2.08 -6.91 0.82
CA GLY A 175 -2.40 -5.93 -0.23
C GLY A 175 -1.19 -5.15 -0.75
N LEU A 176 -0.05 -5.82 -0.97
CA LEU A 176 1.17 -5.24 -1.53
C LEU A 176 1.75 -6.19 -2.57
N TYR A 177 1.94 -5.68 -3.77
CA TYR A 177 2.31 -6.49 -4.93
C TYR A 177 3.36 -5.77 -5.76
N PHE A 178 4.45 -6.45 -6.12
CA PHE A 178 5.44 -5.97 -7.08
C PHE A 178 5.35 -6.83 -8.34
N TYR A 179 5.24 -6.19 -9.48
CA TYR A 179 5.13 -6.86 -10.77
C TYR A 179 6.15 -6.31 -11.76
N ASP A 180 6.52 -7.13 -12.73
CA ASP A 180 7.24 -6.69 -13.92
C ASP A 180 6.35 -5.91 -14.89
N GLY A 181 6.84 -5.65 -16.10
CA GLY A 181 6.11 -4.89 -17.11
C GLY A 181 4.89 -5.58 -17.73
N ASN A 182 4.68 -6.87 -17.45
CA ASN A 182 3.61 -7.67 -18.09
C ASN A 182 2.26 -7.58 -17.34
N ALA A 183 2.24 -6.98 -16.13
CA ALA A 183 1.05 -7.00 -15.28
C ALA A 183 -0.22 -6.46 -15.95
N SER A 184 -0.11 -5.39 -16.74
CA SER A 184 -1.28 -4.80 -17.42
C SER A 184 -1.80 -5.69 -18.56
N ASP A 185 -0.91 -6.39 -19.26
CA ASP A 185 -1.32 -7.31 -20.32
C ASP A 185 -1.96 -8.57 -19.73
N TYR A 186 -1.38 -9.14 -18.69
CA TYR A 186 -2.00 -10.27 -17.97
C TYR A 186 -3.32 -9.91 -17.35
N ALA A 187 -3.45 -8.71 -16.75
CA ALA A 187 -4.72 -8.24 -16.21
C ALA A 187 -5.82 -8.11 -17.29
N ALA A 188 -5.43 -7.73 -18.52
CA ALA A 188 -6.37 -7.64 -19.64
C ALA A 188 -6.90 -9.01 -20.14
N GLU A 189 -6.20 -10.10 -19.87
CA GLU A 189 -6.60 -11.46 -20.21
C GLU A 189 -7.50 -12.10 -19.14
N LEU A 190 -7.60 -11.53 -17.95
CA LEU A 190 -8.39 -12.07 -16.86
C LEU A 190 -9.89 -12.04 -17.17
N LYS A 191 -10.59 -13.01 -16.63
CA LYS A 191 -12.06 -13.08 -16.67
C LYS A 191 -12.61 -12.77 -15.27
N PRO A 192 -13.76 -12.09 -15.19
CA PRO A 192 -14.41 -11.88 -13.91
C PRO A 192 -14.69 -13.21 -13.18
N SER A 193 -14.42 -13.23 -11.89
CA SER A 193 -14.73 -14.35 -11.00
C SER A 193 -16.26 -14.54 -10.86
N PRO A 194 -16.75 -15.60 -10.19
CA PRO A 194 -18.17 -15.75 -9.85
C PRO A 194 -18.73 -14.56 -9.06
N ARG A 195 -17.89 -13.74 -8.44
CA ARG A 195 -18.29 -12.50 -7.75
C ARG A 195 -18.41 -11.31 -8.69
N GLY A 196 -18.06 -11.47 -9.98
CA GLY A 196 -18.03 -10.40 -10.97
C GLY A 196 -16.78 -9.51 -10.90
N GLU A 197 -15.75 -9.91 -10.15
CA GLU A 197 -14.53 -9.13 -9.91
C GLU A 197 -13.33 -9.69 -10.70
N LEU A 198 -12.47 -8.82 -11.21
CA LEU A 198 -11.13 -9.16 -11.71
C LEU A 198 -10.21 -9.33 -10.51
N GLU A 199 -9.98 -10.58 -10.12
CA GLU A 199 -9.26 -10.89 -8.89
C GLU A 199 -7.75 -10.68 -9.06
N ILE A 200 -7.13 -10.06 -8.08
CA ILE A 200 -5.67 -9.95 -8.04
C ILE A 200 -5.03 -11.33 -7.82
N THR A 201 -5.74 -12.23 -7.16
CA THR A 201 -5.30 -13.62 -6.95
C THR A 201 -5.15 -14.34 -8.28
N ASP A 202 -6.02 -14.11 -9.27
CA ASP A 202 -5.91 -14.71 -10.60
C ASP A 202 -4.71 -14.15 -11.38
N LEU A 203 -4.41 -12.86 -11.22
CA LEU A 203 -3.19 -12.26 -11.76
C LEU A 203 -1.94 -12.93 -11.14
N ASN A 204 -1.93 -13.12 -9.83
CA ASN A 204 -0.83 -13.79 -9.14
C ASN A 204 -0.70 -15.26 -9.54
N GLN A 205 -1.82 -15.97 -9.75
CA GLN A 205 -1.83 -17.34 -10.26
C GLN A 205 -1.21 -17.43 -11.67
N ARG A 206 -1.44 -16.43 -12.52
CA ARG A 206 -0.81 -16.38 -13.84
C ARG A 206 0.71 -16.40 -13.70
N TYR A 207 1.28 -15.54 -12.86
CA TYR A 207 2.72 -15.54 -12.58
C TYR A 207 3.21 -16.84 -11.93
N LEU A 208 2.41 -17.45 -11.05
CA LEU A 208 2.72 -18.73 -10.42
C LEU A 208 2.82 -19.86 -11.46
N HIS A 209 1.86 -19.96 -12.39
CA HIS A 209 1.84 -20.97 -13.44
C HIS A 209 3.03 -20.85 -14.42
N GLU A 210 3.51 -19.63 -14.64
CA GLU A 210 4.70 -19.36 -15.43
C GLU A 210 6.02 -19.58 -14.67
N GLY A 211 5.93 -19.89 -13.37
CA GLY A 211 7.10 -20.10 -12.51
C GLY A 211 7.81 -18.82 -12.09
N HIS A 212 7.15 -17.68 -12.23
CA HIS A 212 7.69 -16.33 -11.99
C HIS A 212 7.09 -15.63 -10.77
N LEU A 213 6.45 -16.36 -9.85
CA LEU A 213 5.94 -15.80 -8.59
C LEU A 213 6.94 -16.02 -7.45
N HIS A 214 7.27 -14.96 -6.75
CA HIS A 214 8.02 -14.97 -5.49
C HIS A 214 7.08 -14.58 -4.34
N LEU A 215 7.14 -15.32 -3.23
CA LEU A 215 6.47 -14.95 -1.99
C LEU A 215 7.52 -14.58 -0.95
N GLU A 216 7.40 -13.38 -0.44
CA GLU A 216 8.20 -12.87 0.68
C GLU A 216 7.39 -13.02 1.96
N ALA A 217 7.80 -13.89 2.89
CA ALA A 217 7.08 -14.09 4.14
C ALA A 217 7.44 -13.01 5.15
N LEU A 218 6.46 -12.21 5.56
CA LEU A 218 6.60 -11.27 6.66
C LEU A 218 6.55 -12.05 7.98
N GLY A 219 7.69 -12.13 8.66
CA GLY A 219 7.85 -12.90 9.89
C GLY A 219 7.28 -12.19 11.13
N ARG A 220 7.57 -12.79 12.29
CA ARG A 220 7.26 -12.17 13.59
C ARG A 220 8.00 -10.84 13.71
N GLY A 221 7.35 -9.83 14.22
CA GLY A 221 7.91 -8.46 14.29
C GLY A 221 7.42 -7.54 13.19
N TYR A 222 6.68 -8.07 12.21
CA TYR A 222 5.87 -7.27 11.30
C TYR A 222 4.44 -7.17 11.79
N ALA A 223 3.82 -6.04 11.53
CA ALA A 223 2.38 -5.84 11.61
C ALA A 223 1.87 -5.51 10.22
N TRP A 224 0.91 -6.29 9.77
CA TRP A 224 0.07 -6.00 8.63
C TRP A 224 -1.36 -5.83 9.13
N LEU A 225 -1.95 -4.67 8.90
CA LEU A 225 -3.27 -4.31 9.39
C LEU A 225 -4.14 -3.95 8.20
N ASP A 226 -5.25 -4.67 8.05
CA ASP A 226 -6.34 -4.30 7.15
C ASP A 226 -7.35 -3.46 7.95
N THR A 227 -7.63 -2.26 7.52
CA THR A 227 -8.56 -1.37 8.22
C THR A 227 -10.00 -1.53 7.71
N GLY A 228 -10.41 -2.78 7.40
CA GLY A 228 -11.67 -3.11 6.72
C GLY A 228 -12.94 -3.01 7.55
N THR A 229 -12.83 -2.99 8.87
CA THR A 229 -13.95 -2.95 9.82
C THR A 229 -13.72 -1.87 10.87
N HIS A 230 -14.78 -1.48 11.61
CA HIS A 230 -14.66 -0.53 12.73
C HIS A 230 -13.63 -1.02 13.76
N GLN A 231 -13.65 -2.31 14.06
CA GLN A 231 -12.73 -2.91 15.04
C GLN A 231 -11.29 -2.85 14.54
N SER A 232 -11.01 -3.29 13.30
CA SER A 232 -9.65 -3.29 12.77
C SER A 232 -9.10 -1.86 12.55
N LEU A 233 -9.96 -0.88 12.26
CA LEU A 233 -9.57 0.53 12.20
C LEU A 233 -9.15 1.07 13.58
N LEU A 234 -9.89 0.72 14.63
CA LEU A 234 -9.55 1.10 16.01
C LEU A 234 -8.25 0.42 16.46
N GLU A 235 -8.09 -0.88 16.19
CA GLU A 235 -6.87 -1.64 16.50
C GLU A 235 -5.65 -1.05 15.80
N ALA A 236 -5.78 -0.70 14.53
CA ALA A 236 -4.71 -0.03 13.79
C ALA A 236 -4.33 1.31 14.41
N SER A 237 -5.32 2.14 14.79
CA SER A 237 -5.08 3.43 15.43
C SER A 237 -4.36 3.27 16.78
N ASN A 238 -4.78 2.33 17.61
CA ASN A 238 -4.16 2.04 18.91
C ASN A 238 -2.73 1.50 18.75
N PHE A 239 -2.51 0.63 17.75
CA PHE A 239 -1.18 0.10 17.46
C PHE A 239 -0.21 1.22 17.08
N ILE A 240 -0.59 2.08 16.14
CA ILE A 240 0.24 3.22 15.69
C ILE A 240 0.49 4.20 16.84
N GLU A 241 -0.55 4.55 17.60
CA GLU A 241 -0.43 5.42 18.79
C GLU A 241 0.62 4.88 19.77
N THR A 242 0.50 3.60 20.11
CA THR A 242 1.39 2.95 21.06
C THR A 242 2.85 3.00 20.61
N ILE A 243 3.12 2.66 19.35
CA ILE A 243 4.49 2.67 18.80
C ILE A 243 5.05 4.09 18.78
N GLN A 244 4.30 5.05 18.23
CA GLN A 244 4.75 6.44 18.14
C GLN A 244 5.00 7.08 19.51
N THR A 245 4.11 6.84 20.46
CA THR A 245 4.23 7.37 21.82
C THR A 245 5.45 6.79 22.54
N ARG A 246 5.72 5.49 22.38
CA ARG A 246 6.86 4.82 23.02
C ARG A 246 8.21 5.22 22.43
N GLN A 247 8.28 5.36 21.12
CA GLN A 247 9.55 5.64 20.43
C GLN A 247 9.82 7.14 20.26
N GLY A 248 8.77 7.96 20.27
CA GLY A 248 8.89 9.38 19.92
C GLY A 248 9.20 9.61 18.43
N LEU A 249 8.96 8.59 17.59
CA LEU A 249 9.17 8.61 16.15
C LEU A 249 7.83 8.41 15.44
N GLN A 250 7.70 9.01 14.26
CA GLN A 250 6.50 8.84 13.44
C GLN A 250 6.54 7.50 12.67
N VAL A 251 5.39 6.87 12.53
CA VAL A 251 5.19 5.74 11.61
C VAL A 251 4.58 6.27 10.32
N CYS A 252 5.19 5.94 9.18
CA CYS A 252 4.67 6.33 7.86
C CYS A 252 4.43 7.85 7.73
N CYS A 253 5.50 8.63 7.90
CA CYS A 253 5.53 10.07 7.72
C CYS A 253 6.13 10.42 6.36
N PRO A 254 5.35 10.83 5.35
CA PRO A 254 5.87 11.14 4.02
C PRO A 254 6.98 12.18 4.02
N GLU A 255 6.86 13.22 4.83
CA GLU A 255 7.84 14.31 4.97
C GLU A 255 9.18 13.78 5.49
N GLU A 256 9.16 12.93 6.52
CA GLU A 256 10.37 12.31 7.07
C GLU A 256 11.04 11.40 6.05
N ILE A 257 10.26 10.58 5.33
CA ILE A 257 10.79 9.66 4.32
C ILE A 257 11.40 10.47 3.17
N ALA A 258 10.73 11.51 2.68
CA ALA A 258 11.23 12.37 1.62
C ALA A 258 12.53 13.08 2.03
N PHE A 259 12.59 13.60 3.25
CA PHE A 259 13.79 14.22 3.81
C PHE A 259 14.93 13.22 3.98
N GLY A 260 14.66 12.06 4.56
CA GLY A 260 15.65 11.00 4.77
C GLY A 260 16.20 10.40 3.47
N LYS A 261 15.44 10.47 2.38
CA LYS A 261 15.88 10.08 1.03
C LYS A 261 16.55 11.22 0.24
N GLY A 262 16.61 12.43 0.82
CA GLY A 262 17.16 13.60 0.14
C GLY A 262 16.30 14.09 -1.02
N TRP A 263 15.01 13.77 -1.05
CA TRP A 263 14.08 14.27 -2.06
C TRP A 263 13.65 15.71 -1.78
N ILE A 264 13.65 16.09 -0.50
CA ILE A 264 13.49 17.47 0.00
C ILE A 264 14.63 17.81 0.95
N ASN A 265 14.94 19.11 1.07
CA ASN A 265 15.94 19.63 2.00
C ASN A 265 15.31 20.11 3.33
N ALA A 266 16.15 20.58 4.27
CA ALA A 266 15.68 21.04 5.58
C ALA A 266 14.74 22.26 5.49
N GLU A 267 15.01 23.21 4.59
CA GLU A 267 14.16 24.40 4.39
C GLU A 267 12.77 24.01 3.89
N GLN A 268 12.70 23.05 2.97
CA GLN A 268 11.43 22.52 2.47
C GLN A 268 10.69 21.77 3.58
N LEU A 269 11.37 21.00 4.41
CA LEU A 269 10.78 20.32 5.54
C LEU A 269 10.23 21.31 6.59
N GLU A 270 10.96 22.40 6.88
CA GLU A 270 10.47 23.47 7.76
C GLU A 270 9.22 24.16 7.19
N ALA A 271 9.19 24.41 5.90
CA ALA A 271 8.02 24.98 5.23
C ALA A 271 6.80 24.08 5.35
N LEU A 272 6.97 22.75 5.27
CA LEU A 272 5.89 21.77 5.48
C LEU A 272 5.46 21.69 6.96
N ALA A 273 6.38 21.87 7.90
CA ALA A 273 6.09 21.86 9.33
C ALA A 273 5.31 23.11 9.79
N ALA A 274 5.59 24.29 9.20
CA ALA A 274 5.09 25.57 9.65
C ALA A 274 3.54 25.62 9.83
N PRO A 275 2.71 25.19 8.89
CA PRO A 275 1.24 25.21 9.07
C PRO A 275 0.75 24.22 10.13
N LEU A 276 1.57 23.22 10.51
CA LEU A 276 1.24 22.15 11.43
C LEU A 276 1.82 22.34 12.84
N ILE A 277 2.53 23.42 13.10
CA ILE A 277 3.31 23.63 14.34
C ILE A 277 2.47 23.59 15.61
N LYS A 278 1.15 23.80 15.52
CA LYS A 278 0.24 23.77 16.66
C LYS A 278 -0.07 22.36 17.18
N ASN A 279 0.30 21.32 16.42
CA ASN A 279 0.08 19.92 16.79
C ASN A 279 1.40 19.15 16.88
N GLY A 280 1.34 17.93 17.45
CA GLY A 280 2.52 17.10 17.67
C GLY A 280 3.23 16.67 16.38
N TYR A 281 2.48 16.49 15.28
CA TYR A 281 3.04 16.12 13.98
C TYR A 281 3.96 17.22 13.43
N GLY A 282 3.49 18.47 13.39
CA GLY A 282 4.30 19.60 12.94
C GLY A 282 5.52 19.87 13.83
N GLN A 283 5.36 19.72 15.17
CA GLN A 283 6.49 19.84 16.10
C GLN A 283 7.52 18.74 15.90
N TYR A 284 7.09 17.54 15.52
CA TYR A 284 8.00 16.46 15.14
C TYR A 284 8.81 16.82 13.88
N LEU A 285 8.16 17.29 12.82
CA LEU A 285 8.83 17.71 11.58
C LEU A 285 9.85 18.83 11.83
N GLN A 286 9.51 19.80 12.68
CA GLN A 286 10.43 20.88 13.04
C GLN A 286 11.68 20.35 13.75
N LYS A 287 11.51 19.43 14.71
CA LYS A 287 12.64 18.79 15.38
C LYS A 287 13.51 17.99 14.41
N LEU A 288 12.87 17.33 13.45
CA LEU A 288 13.55 16.54 12.42
C LEU A 288 14.41 17.41 11.50
N ALA A 289 13.89 18.57 11.07
CA ALA A 289 14.63 19.53 10.25
C ALA A 289 15.91 20.03 10.95
N LEU A 290 15.86 20.20 12.28
CA LEU A 290 16.99 20.67 13.09
C LEU A 290 18.02 19.58 13.42
N ARG A 291 17.58 18.33 13.59
CA ARG A 291 18.42 17.23 14.13
C ARG A 291 18.81 16.19 13.10
N GLY A 292 18.17 16.16 11.95
CA GLY A 292 18.27 15.08 10.98
C GLY A 292 17.40 13.87 11.35
N VAL A 293 17.35 12.91 10.43
CA VAL A 293 16.60 11.65 10.60
C VAL A 293 17.30 10.74 11.59
N VAL A 294 16.55 10.16 12.51
CA VAL A 294 17.04 9.11 13.41
C VAL A 294 17.20 7.82 12.59
N PRO A 295 18.36 7.12 12.68
CA PRO A 295 18.62 5.92 11.90
C PRO A 295 17.66 4.77 12.17
#